data_fb2d29435d16007ad766afa46fc4e3dc
#
_entry.id   fb2d29435d16007ad766afa46fc4e3dc
#
_cell.length_a   1.000
_cell.length_b   1.000
_cell.length_c   1.000
_cell.angle_alpha   90.00
_cell.angle_beta   90.00
_cell.angle_gamma   90.00
#
_symmetry.space_group_name_H-M   'P 1'
#
loop_
_entity.id
_entity.type
_entity.pdbx_description
1 polymer ?
#
loop_
_entity_poly.entity_id
_entity_poly.type
_entity_poly.pdbx_seq_one_letter_code
_entity_poly.pdbx_strand_id
1 'polypeptide(L)'
;DDFVEATRLVTPAGVMQTRRLPGSGAGPAPDRLVIGSEGTLGIVTEAWVRVQVPPRFRASASAQFDDYFAAVACVRALAQSGLHPSNCRLLDPAETIFAGVGDGRTAMLVLAFESDDHPLQAWMDRALEIVSSHGGRYDAAAVARSMSSEDSVEHRTGAAGAWRDAFMRMPYWRDPAVGLGVIMDTFETAITWDRFESFYQSVKEDVTRAITRATGQKARLSCR
;
A
#
# COMPACT_ATOMS: atom_id res chain seq x y z
N ASP A 1 4.33 -13.15 -1.71
CA ASP A 1 4.86 -14.51 -2.00
C ASP A 1 5.80 -15.01 -0.92
N ASP A 2 6.77 -14.20 -0.47
CA ASP A 2 7.83 -14.65 0.45
C ASP A 2 7.33 -14.92 1.89
N PHE A 3 6.11 -14.48 2.21
CA PHE A 3 5.47 -14.74 3.49
C PHE A 3 4.90 -16.17 3.61
N VAL A 4 4.50 -16.77 2.48
CA VAL A 4 3.92 -18.12 2.44
C VAL A 4 4.97 -19.13 2.02
N GLU A 5 5.11 -20.19 2.79
CA GLU A 5 6.11 -21.24 2.59
C GLU A 5 5.54 -22.48 1.89
N ALA A 6 4.28 -22.81 2.19
CA ALA A 6 3.57 -23.92 1.57
C ALA A 6 2.05 -23.71 1.65
N THR A 7 1.32 -24.34 0.75
CA THR A 7 -0.15 -24.27 0.68
C THR A 7 -0.78 -25.65 0.52
N ARG A 8 -2.02 -25.77 0.99
CA ARG A 8 -2.93 -26.87 0.65
C ARG A 8 -4.13 -26.32 -0.07
N LEU A 9 -4.33 -26.75 -1.31
CA LEU A 9 -5.40 -26.33 -2.19
C LEU A 9 -6.35 -27.50 -2.48
N VAL A 10 -7.63 -27.28 -2.33
CA VAL A 10 -8.69 -28.22 -2.77
C VAL A 10 -9.24 -27.75 -4.11
N THR A 11 -9.23 -28.64 -5.09
CA THR A 11 -9.73 -28.40 -6.44
C THR A 11 -10.75 -29.46 -6.82
N PRO A 12 -11.55 -29.28 -7.87
CA PRO A 12 -12.43 -30.33 -8.38
C PRO A 12 -11.71 -31.61 -8.83
N ALA A 13 -10.42 -31.52 -9.17
CA ALA A 13 -9.61 -32.67 -9.59
C ALA A 13 -8.91 -33.38 -8.44
N GLY A 14 -8.94 -32.81 -7.21
CA GLY A 14 -8.30 -33.38 -6.04
C GLY A 14 -7.61 -32.37 -5.16
N VAL A 15 -6.82 -32.85 -4.21
CA VAL A 15 -6.07 -32.02 -3.25
C VAL A 15 -4.63 -31.91 -3.72
N MET A 16 -4.14 -30.67 -3.83
CA MET A 16 -2.74 -30.34 -4.03
C MET A 16 -2.17 -29.81 -2.73
N GLN A 17 -1.03 -30.34 -2.33
CA GLN A 17 -0.28 -29.85 -1.16
C GLN A 17 1.18 -29.67 -1.56
N THR A 18 1.69 -28.45 -1.38
CA THR A 18 3.10 -28.15 -1.64
C THR A 18 3.96 -28.59 -0.46
N ARG A 19 5.26 -28.77 -0.71
CA ARG A 19 6.20 -29.20 0.32
C ARG A 19 6.59 -28.03 1.21
N ARG A 20 6.67 -28.26 2.52
CA ARG A 20 7.24 -27.30 3.48
C ARG A 20 8.77 -27.30 3.38
N LEU A 21 9.27 -26.57 2.45
CA LEU A 21 10.70 -26.39 2.20
C LEU A 21 11.04 -24.90 2.16
N PRO A 22 12.25 -24.51 2.58
CA PRO A 22 12.73 -23.15 2.36
C PRO A 22 12.60 -22.75 0.90
N GLY A 23 12.40 -21.46 0.64
CA GLY A 23 12.35 -20.92 -0.72
C GLY A 23 13.58 -21.34 -1.51
N SER A 24 13.39 -21.87 -2.72
CA SER A 24 14.46 -22.39 -3.58
C SER A 24 14.25 -21.90 -5.02
N GLY A 25 15.34 -21.58 -5.70
CA GLY A 25 15.36 -21.32 -7.13
C GLY A 25 15.44 -22.59 -8.01
N ALA A 26 15.39 -23.78 -7.41
CA ALA A 26 15.53 -25.06 -8.10
C ALA A 26 14.23 -25.56 -8.72
N GLY A 27 13.69 -24.84 -9.67
CA GLY A 27 12.51 -25.20 -10.44
C GLY A 27 11.25 -24.39 -10.07
N PRO A 28 10.11 -24.70 -10.71
CA PRO A 28 8.84 -24.01 -10.45
C PRO A 28 8.34 -24.24 -9.02
N ALA A 29 7.81 -23.19 -8.38
CA ALA A 29 7.17 -23.26 -7.07
C ALA A 29 5.65 -23.26 -7.24
N PRO A 30 4.95 -24.40 -7.06
CA PRO A 30 3.50 -24.50 -7.26
C PRO A 30 2.68 -23.60 -6.34
N ASP A 31 3.15 -23.32 -5.12
CA ASP A 31 2.55 -22.38 -4.18
C ASP A 31 2.49 -20.96 -4.75
N ARG A 32 3.49 -20.53 -5.53
CA ARG A 32 3.48 -19.21 -6.20
C ARG A 32 2.44 -19.11 -7.31
N LEU A 33 2.01 -20.24 -7.86
CA LEU A 33 0.88 -20.28 -8.80
C LEU A 33 -0.47 -20.10 -8.07
N VAL A 34 -0.57 -20.66 -6.87
CA VAL A 34 -1.80 -20.66 -6.06
C VAL A 34 -2.00 -19.31 -5.37
N ILE A 35 -0.92 -18.71 -4.84
CA ILE A 35 -0.97 -17.42 -4.16
C ILE A 35 -1.35 -16.33 -5.17
N GLY A 36 -2.40 -15.56 -4.86
CA GLY A 36 -2.95 -14.54 -5.75
C GLY A 36 -3.94 -15.07 -6.79
N SER A 37 -4.30 -16.34 -6.75
CA SER A 37 -5.29 -16.93 -7.68
C SER A 37 -6.74 -16.52 -7.40
N GLU A 38 -7.01 -15.91 -6.24
CA GLU A 38 -8.35 -15.42 -5.83
C GLU A 38 -9.47 -16.46 -6.00
N GLY A 39 -9.15 -17.73 -5.75
CA GLY A 39 -10.13 -18.83 -5.86
C GLY A 39 -10.32 -19.39 -7.27
N THR A 40 -9.65 -18.87 -8.30
CA THR A 40 -9.81 -19.35 -9.69
C THR A 40 -9.24 -20.75 -9.90
N LEU A 41 -8.26 -21.16 -9.11
CA LEU A 41 -7.63 -22.48 -9.18
C LEU A 41 -8.17 -23.48 -8.15
N GLY A 42 -8.89 -23.01 -7.14
CA GLY A 42 -9.42 -23.84 -6.05
C GLY A 42 -9.49 -23.06 -4.74
N ILE A 43 -9.73 -23.76 -3.65
CA ILE A 43 -9.86 -23.19 -2.31
C ILE A 43 -8.62 -23.54 -1.49
N VAL A 44 -7.88 -22.51 -1.05
CA VAL A 44 -6.78 -22.68 -0.10
C VAL A 44 -7.37 -23.00 1.27
N THR A 45 -7.12 -24.18 1.78
CA THR A 45 -7.64 -24.65 3.08
C THR A 45 -6.61 -24.54 4.19
N GLU A 46 -5.33 -24.59 3.87
CA GLU A 46 -4.23 -24.45 4.80
C GLU A 46 -3.08 -23.70 4.14
N ALA A 47 -2.38 -22.89 4.92
CA ALA A 47 -1.14 -22.26 4.52
C ALA A 47 -0.13 -22.27 5.68
N TRP A 48 1.12 -22.54 5.37
CA TRP A 48 2.25 -22.36 6.28
C TRP A 48 2.89 -21.03 6.00
N VAL A 49 2.93 -20.17 7.01
CA VAL A 49 3.43 -18.81 6.87
C VAL A 49 4.65 -18.60 7.75
N ARG A 50 5.54 -17.72 7.29
CA ARG A 50 6.67 -17.30 8.11
C ARG A 50 6.18 -16.33 9.15
N VAL A 51 6.57 -16.57 10.40
CA VAL A 51 6.30 -15.68 11.52
C VAL A 51 7.59 -15.00 11.94
N GLN A 52 7.49 -13.74 12.35
CA GLN A 52 8.58 -12.95 12.88
C GLN A 52 8.19 -12.41 14.25
N VAL A 53 9.17 -12.05 15.05
CA VAL A 53 8.91 -11.33 16.29
C VAL A 53 8.32 -9.95 15.99
N PRO A 54 7.43 -9.42 16.82
CA PRO A 54 6.94 -8.06 16.65
C PRO A 54 8.09 -7.06 16.65
N PRO A 55 8.07 -6.05 15.76
CA PRO A 55 9.14 -5.06 15.70
C PRO A 55 9.22 -4.26 17.00
N ARG A 56 10.45 -4.14 17.52
CA ARG A 56 10.78 -3.34 18.72
C ARG A 56 10.96 -1.87 18.39
N PHE A 57 11.47 -1.59 17.18
CA PHE A 57 11.72 -0.25 16.67
C PHE A 57 10.74 0.05 15.55
N ARG A 58 10.13 1.22 15.60
CA ARG A 58 9.25 1.73 14.58
C ARG A 58 9.57 3.19 14.31
N ALA A 59 9.45 3.58 13.04
CA ALA A 59 9.56 4.96 12.63
C ALA A 59 8.52 5.21 11.52
N SER A 60 7.80 6.32 11.58
CA SER A 60 6.83 6.68 10.56
C SER A 60 6.88 8.17 10.25
N ALA A 61 6.56 8.50 9.01
CA ALA A 61 6.45 9.86 8.51
C ALA A 61 5.27 9.99 7.57
N SER A 62 4.65 11.16 7.55
CA SER A 62 3.71 11.57 6.52
C SER A 62 4.27 12.83 5.86
N ALA A 63 4.44 12.81 4.54
CA ALA A 63 4.96 13.92 3.78
C ALA A 63 3.94 14.42 2.76
N GLN A 64 3.75 15.73 2.68
CA GLN A 64 2.85 16.39 1.74
C GLN A 64 3.63 16.93 0.55
N PHE A 65 3.04 16.82 -0.62
CA PHE A 65 3.58 17.32 -1.88
C PHE A 65 2.53 18.16 -2.61
N ASP A 66 2.92 19.34 -3.07
CA ASP A 66 2.05 20.18 -3.89
C ASP A 66 1.93 19.64 -5.32
N ASP A 67 2.98 18.98 -5.81
CA ASP A 67 3.01 18.28 -7.10
C ASP A 67 2.98 16.77 -6.91
N TYR A 68 1.94 16.13 -7.45
CA TYR A 68 1.77 14.68 -7.40
C TYR A 68 2.89 13.93 -8.14
N PHE A 69 3.35 14.43 -9.29
CA PHE A 69 4.39 13.74 -10.06
C PHE A 69 5.78 13.91 -9.44
N ALA A 70 6.04 15.01 -8.73
CA ALA A 70 7.22 15.12 -7.87
C ALA A 70 7.18 14.07 -6.75
N ALA A 71 6.01 13.83 -6.16
CA ALA A 71 5.83 12.75 -5.18
C ALA A 71 6.04 11.35 -5.79
N VAL A 72 5.58 11.11 -7.01
CA VAL A 72 5.85 9.85 -7.75
C VAL A 72 7.35 9.65 -7.98
N ALA A 73 8.07 10.70 -8.37
CA ALA A 73 9.53 10.65 -8.53
C ALA A 73 10.24 10.34 -7.19
N CYS A 74 9.74 10.90 -6.09
CA CYS A 74 10.21 10.59 -4.73
C CYS A 74 10.01 9.11 -4.39
N VAL A 75 8.82 8.56 -4.63
CA VAL A 75 8.53 7.13 -4.39
C VAL A 75 9.44 6.24 -5.23
N ARG A 76 9.69 6.59 -6.49
CA ARG A 76 10.66 5.89 -7.33
C ARG A 76 12.05 5.89 -6.70
N ALA A 77 12.53 7.05 -6.25
CA ALA A 77 13.83 7.18 -5.61
C ALA A 77 13.93 6.36 -4.32
N LEU A 78 12.89 6.36 -3.49
CA LEU A 78 12.78 5.53 -2.29
C LEU A 78 12.79 4.03 -2.63
N ALA A 79 12.00 3.60 -3.61
CA ALA A 79 11.93 2.20 -4.02
C ALA A 79 13.28 1.67 -4.56
N GLN A 80 14.09 2.55 -5.16
CA GLN A 80 15.40 2.22 -5.72
C GLN A 80 16.58 2.47 -4.76
N SER A 81 16.31 3.02 -3.57
CA SER A 81 17.34 3.39 -2.60
C SER A 81 17.95 2.21 -1.82
N GLY A 82 17.30 1.06 -1.81
CA GLY A 82 17.68 -0.07 -0.96
C GLY A 82 17.28 0.08 0.51
N LEU A 83 16.49 1.09 0.88
CA LEU A 83 16.03 1.30 2.26
C LEU A 83 14.92 0.32 2.69
N HIS A 84 14.19 -0.25 1.74
CA HIS A 84 13.12 -1.24 1.97
C HIS A 84 12.14 -0.84 3.09
N PRO A 85 11.41 0.29 2.97
CA PRO A 85 10.42 0.69 3.96
C PRO A 85 9.34 -0.38 4.14
N SER A 86 8.87 -0.58 5.37
CA SER A 86 7.76 -1.48 5.68
C SER A 86 6.42 -0.96 5.15
N ASN A 87 6.32 0.35 4.95
CA ASN A 87 5.23 1.01 4.26
C ASN A 87 5.76 2.19 3.42
N CYS A 88 5.40 2.22 2.14
CA CYS A 88 5.68 3.35 1.25
C CYS A 88 4.46 3.51 0.34
N ARG A 89 3.55 4.40 0.71
CA ARG A 89 2.26 4.57 0.03
C ARG A 89 2.00 6.02 -0.30
N LEU A 90 1.84 6.29 -1.58
CA LEU A 90 1.50 7.61 -2.08
C LEU A 90 0.00 7.69 -2.36
N LEU A 91 -0.65 8.68 -1.78
CA LEU A 91 -2.05 9.04 -1.99
C LEU A 91 -2.10 10.24 -2.92
N ASP A 92 -2.86 10.15 -4.01
CA ASP A 92 -3.13 11.34 -4.83
C ASP A 92 -4.05 12.33 -4.07
N PRO A 93 -4.20 13.58 -4.51
CA PRO A 93 -5.03 14.56 -3.81
C PRO A 93 -6.47 14.08 -3.58
N ALA A 94 -7.06 13.32 -4.50
CA ALA A 94 -8.42 12.82 -4.34
C ALA A 94 -8.49 11.72 -3.26
N GLU A 95 -7.49 10.85 -3.19
CA GLU A 95 -7.41 9.79 -2.18
C GLU A 95 -7.20 10.37 -0.78
N THR A 96 -6.53 11.52 -0.62
CA THR A 96 -6.37 12.15 0.70
C THR A 96 -7.71 12.57 1.31
N ILE A 97 -8.71 12.95 0.48
CA ILE A 97 -10.09 13.21 0.93
C ILE A 97 -10.75 11.92 1.41
N PHE A 98 -10.71 10.85 0.58
CA PHE A 98 -11.33 9.58 0.92
C PHE A 98 -10.76 8.98 2.21
N ALA A 99 -9.46 9.10 2.40
CA ALA A 99 -8.78 8.64 3.60
C ALA A 99 -8.97 9.55 4.81
N GLY A 100 -9.55 10.75 4.64
CA GLY A 100 -9.73 11.72 5.72
C GLY A 100 -8.42 12.30 6.27
N VAL A 101 -7.35 12.33 5.44
CA VAL A 101 -6.01 12.78 5.84
C VAL A 101 -5.57 14.06 5.17
N GLY A 102 -6.38 14.63 4.26
CA GLY A 102 -6.07 15.86 3.53
C GLY A 102 -7.30 16.56 2.99
N ASP A 103 -7.07 17.70 2.37
CA ASP A 103 -8.10 18.57 1.81
C ASP A 103 -8.30 18.41 0.28
N GLY A 104 -7.61 17.46 -0.32
CA GLY A 104 -7.66 17.18 -1.75
C GLY A 104 -6.81 18.11 -2.62
N ARG A 105 -5.95 18.93 -2.04
CA ARG A 105 -5.05 19.86 -2.77
C ARG A 105 -3.66 19.30 -2.93
N THR A 106 -3.18 18.57 -1.94
CA THR A 106 -1.84 18.01 -1.89
C THR A 106 -1.88 16.49 -1.94
N ALA A 107 -0.87 15.89 -2.56
CA ALA A 107 -0.60 14.47 -2.42
C ALA A 107 0.05 14.17 -1.07
N MET A 108 -0.10 12.94 -0.57
CA MET A 108 0.50 12.52 0.69
C MET A 108 1.24 11.20 0.55
N LEU A 109 2.49 11.20 0.95
CA LEU A 109 3.29 9.99 1.10
C LEU A 109 3.26 9.53 2.55
N VAL A 110 2.80 8.30 2.78
CA VAL A 110 2.91 7.61 4.07
C VAL A 110 4.11 6.68 4.00
N LEU A 111 5.05 6.86 4.92
CA LEU A 111 6.30 6.12 4.99
C LEU A 111 6.48 5.53 6.38
N ALA A 112 6.93 4.27 6.45
CA ALA A 112 7.27 3.64 7.72
C ALA A 112 8.41 2.64 7.57
N PHE A 113 9.15 2.46 8.65
CA PHE A 113 10.16 1.43 8.84
C PHE A 113 9.89 0.67 10.14
N GLU A 114 10.24 -0.59 10.15
CA GLU A 114 10.15 -1.48 11.31
C GLU A 114 11.40 -2.35 11.41
N SER A 115 11.88 -2.57 12.63
CA SER A 115 12.98 -3.49 12.94
C SER A 115 12.79 -4.10 14.33
N ASP A 116 13.23 -5.34 14.51
CA ASP A 116 13.34 -6.00 15.82
C ASP A 116 14.76 -5.92 16.39
N ASP A 117 15.73 -5.50 15.60
CA ASP A 117 17.15 -5.61 15.86
C ASP A 117 17.83 -4.25 16.18
N HIS A 118 17.52 -3.19 15.39
CA HIS A 118 18.28 -1.93 15.47
C HIS A 118 17.38 -0.69 15.36
N PRO A 119 17.84 0.47 15.92
CA PRO A 119 17.18 1.76 15.76
C PRO A 119 17.10 2.20 14.30
N LEU A 120 16.05 2.94 13.97
CA LEU A 120 15.70 3.29 12.58
C LEU A 120 16.05 4.72 12.18
N GLN A 121 16.72 5.50 13.06
CA GLN A 121 17.02 6.90 12.81
C GLN A 121 17.73 7.13 11.48
N ALA A 122 18.83 6.41 11.23
CA ALA A 122 19.63 6.59 10.02
C ALA A 122 18.84 6.27 8.73
N TRP A 123 17.94 5.29 8.80
CA TRP A 123 17.09 4.92 7.65
C TRP A 123 16.01 5.98 7.40
N MET A 124 15.38 6.45 8.47
CA MET A 124 14.37 7.50 8.38
C MET A 124 15.01 8.81 7.89
N ASP A 125 16.16 9.20 8.43
CA ASP A 125 16.86 10.41 8.01
C ASP A 125 17.18 10.38 6.52
N ARG A 126 17.71 9.26 6.03
CA ARG A 126 18.00 9.09 4.60
C ARG A 126 16.74 9.14 3.73
N ALA A 127 15.66 8.53 4.16
CA ALA A 127 14.39 8.60 3.46
C ALA A 127 13.83 10.03 3.41
N LEU A 128 13.92 10.77 4.51
CA LEU A 128 13.47 12.16 4.59
C LEU A 128 14.34 13.13 3.78
N GLU A 129 15.62 12.87 3.62
CA GLU A 129 16.48 13.58 2.66
C GLU A 129 15.94 13.41 1.21
N ILE A 130 15.58 12.18 0.82
CA ILE A 130 14.97 11.92 -0.48
C ILE A 130 13.63 12.64 -0.62
N VAL A 131 12.80 12.59 0.41
CA VAL A 131 11.52 13.32 0.45
C VAL A 131 11.72 14.81 0.23
N SER A 132 12.63 15.42 1.00
CA SER A 132 12.92 16.87 0.92
C SER A 132 13.50 17.28 -0.43
N SER A 133 14.37 16.46 -1.02
CA SER A 133 14.98 16.73 -2.33
C SER A 133 13.95 16.73 -3.49
N HIS A 134 12.79 16.12 -3.27
CA HIS A 134 11.67 16.11 -4.22
C HIS A 134 10.54 17.09 -3.83
N GLY A 135 10.79 18.02 -2.90
CA GLY A 135 9.82 19.03 -2.50
C GLY A 135 8.77 18.58 -1.48
N GLY A 136 8.95 17.40 -0.88
CA GLY A 136 8.07 16.92 0.17
C GLY A 136 8.28 17.66 1.49
N ARG A 137 7.19 17.96 2.19
CA ARG A 137 7.18 18.61 3.52
C ARG A 137 6.62 17.67 4.55
N TYR A 138 7.25 17.58 5.71
CA TYR A 138 6.84 16.72 6.82
C TYR A 138 7.01 17.43 8.17
N ASP A 139 6.34 16.94 9.19
CA ASP A 139 6.51 17.39 10.58
C ASP A 139 7.62 16.58 11.28
N ALA A 140 8.78 17.21 11.45
CA ALA A 140 9.93 16.58 12.11
C ALA A 140 9.64 16.17 13.57
N ALA A 141 8.80 16.94 14.28
CA ALA A 141 8.41 16.60 15.64
C ALA A 141 7.51 15.35 15.68
N ALA A 142 6.62 15.20 14.69
CA ALA A 142 5.81 13.98 14.57
C ALA A 142 6.68 12.75 14.24
N VAL A 143 7.67 12.90 13.37
CA VAL A 143 8.65 11.83 13.08
C VAL A 143 9.42 11.43 14.33
N ALA A 144 9.96 12.40 15.08
CA ALA A 144 10.68 12.12 16.31
C ALA A 144 9.80 11.40 17.35
N ARG A 145 8.55 11.83 17.52
CA ARG A 145 7.60 11.14 18.40
C ARG A 145 7.35 9.69 17.98
N SER A 146 7.26 9.42 16.69
CA SER A 146 7.02 8.07 16.17
C SER A 146 8.14 7.08 16.52
N MET A 147 9.36 7.58 16.73
CA MET A 147 10.53 6.76 17.10
C MET A 147 10.75 6.64 18.61
N SER A 148 10.19 7.55 19.41
CA SER A 148 10.38 7.58 20.86
C SER A 148 9.32 6.80 21.64
N SER A 149 8.20 6.44 21.02
CA SER A 149 7.09 5.78 21.70
C SER A 149 7.28 4.26 21.68
N GLU A 150 7.34 3.66 22.87
CA GLU A 150 7.24 2.19 23.03
C GLU A 150 5.78 1.71 22.90
N ASP A 151 4.83 2.63 22.90
CA ASP A 151 3.40 2.32 22.94
C ASP A 151 2.82 2.20 21.52
N SER A 152 2.28 1.03 21.19
CA SER A 152 1.70 0.73 19.88
C SER A 152 0.52 1.65 19.50
N VAL A 153 -0.06 2.35 20.46
CA VAL A 153 -1.19 3.28 20.26
C VAL A 153 -0.70 4.62 19.70
N GLU A 154 0.43 5.15 20.17
CA GLU A 154 0.98 6.43 19.67
C GLU A 154 1.50 6.32 18.23
N HIS A 155 1.98 5.15 17.80
CA HIS A 155 2.34 4.90 16.40
C HIS A 155 1.15 4.97 15.43
N ARG A 156 -0.08 4.96 15.97
CA ARG A 156 -1.32 5.06 15.19
C ARG A 156 -1.86 6.48 15.10
N THR A 157 -1.17 7.46 15.66
CA THR A 157 -1.58 8.86 15.59
C THR A 157 -1.11 9.52 14.29
N GLY A 158 -1.77 10.62 13.90
CA GLY A 158 -1.44 11.36 12.67
C GLY A 158 -2.01 10.75 11.39
N ALA A 159 -1.58 11.28 10.24
CA ALA A 159 -2.13 10.90 8.93
C ALA A 159 -1.89 9.43 8.57
N ALA A 160 -0.76 8.86 8.96
CA ALA A 160 -0.46 7.44 8.73
C ALA A 160 -1.42 6.51 9.48
N GLY A 161 -1.73 6.83 10.73
CA GLY A 161 -2.70 6.08 11.54
C GLY A 161 -4.13 6.25 11.00
N ALA A 162 -4.53 7.48 10.71
CA ALA A 162 -5.84 7.77 10.14
C ALA A 162 -6.06 7.07 8.80
N TRP A 163 -5.04 7.07 7.92
CA TRP A 163 -5.11 6.33 6.67
C TRP A 163 -5.28 4.81 6.88
N ARG A 164 -4.49 4.22 7.78
CA ARG A 164 -4.61 2.80 8.12
C ARG A 164 -6.00 2.45 8.62
N ASP A 165 -6.55 3.25 9.53
CA ASP A 165 -7.88 3.03 10.08
C ASP A 165 -8.97 3.16 9.02
N ALA A 166 -8.86 4.14 8.12
CA ALA A 166 -9.76 4.29 6.97
C ALA A 166 -9.69 3.06 6.05
N PHE A 167 -8.46 2.58 5.74
CA PHE A 167 -8.25 1.39 4.93
C PHE A 167 -8.87 0.13 5.54
N MET A 168 -8.70 -0.09 6.84
CA MET A 168 -9.25 -1.25 7.55
C MET A 168 -10.78 -1.19 7.65
N ARG A 169 -11.38 -0.01 7.61
CA ARG A 169 -12.84 0.19 7.64
C ARG A 169 -13.47 0.20 6.25
N MET A 170 -12.70 0.36 5.19
CA MET A 170 -13.21 0.50 3.82
C MET A 170 -14.15 -0.65 3.39
N PRO A 171 -13.89 -1.93 3.69
CA PRO A 171 -14.80 -3.02 3.34
C PRO A 171 -16.20 -2.85 3.95
N TYR A 172 -16.30 -2.27 5.14
CA TYR A 172 -17.58 -2.05 5.86
C TYR A 172 -18.39 -0.85 5.34
N TRP A 173 -17.78 0.00 4.49
CA TRP A 173 -18.49 1.12 3.87
C TRP A 173 -19.22 0.72 2.60
N ARG A 174 -18.85 -0.42 2.01
CA ARG A 174 -19.41 -0.86 0.73
C ARG A 174 -20.92 -1.08 0.81
N ASP A 175 -21.39 -1.84 1.79
CA ASP A 175 -22.80 -2.15 1.94
C ASP A 175 -23.70 -0.91 2.19
N PRO A 176 -23.35 -0.03 3.15
CA PRO A 176 -24.06 1.24 3.31
C PRO A 176 -24.05 2.12 2.05
N ALA A 177 -22.92 2.17 1.33
CA ALA A 177 -22.81 2.95 0.11
C ALA A 177 -23.76 2.44 -0.99
N VAL A 178 -23.84 1.12 -1.18
CA VAL A 178 -24.80 0.51 -2.12
C VAL A 178 -26.24 0.83 -1.73
N GLY A 179 -26.57 0.79 -0.43
CA GLY A 179 -27.87 1.20 0.08
C GLY A 179 -28.24 2.67 -0.21
N LEU A 180 -27.24 3.53 -0.38
CA LEU A 180 -27.40 4.93 -0.76
C LEU A 180 -27.31 5.15 -2.29
N GLY A 181 -27.24 4.08 -3.09
CA GLY A 181 -27.10 4.16 -4.55
C GLY A 181 -25.71 4.52 -5.03
N VAL A 182 -24.69 4.37 -4.18
CA VAL A 182 -23.27 4.60 -4.53
C VAL A 182 -22.56 3.27 -4.75
N ILE A 183 -21.97 3.11 -5.93
CA ILE A 183 -21.11 1.96 -6.25
C ILE A 183 -19.65 2.42 -6.09
N MET A 184 -18.89 1.65 -5.30
CA MET A 184 -17.45 1.82 -5.14
C MET A 184 -16.75 0.54 -5.56
N ASP A 185 -15.74 0.65 -6.39
CA ASP A 185 -14.92 -0.48 -6.81
C ASP A 185 -13.46 -0.05 -6.96
N THR A 186 -12.56 -1.03 -6.95
CA THR A 186 -11.12 -0.82 -7.10
C THR A 186 -10.56 -1.79 -8.13
N PHE A 187 -9.51 -1.38 -8.77
CA PHE A 187 -8.66 -2.27 -9.57
C PHE A 187 -7.20 -1.94 -9.30
N GLU A 188 -6.36 -2.94 -9.47
CA GLU A 188 -4.92 -2.82 -9.31
C GLU A 188 -4.21 -3.17 -10.61
N THR A 189 -3.11 -2.49 -10.87
CA THR A 189 -2.29 -2.72 -12.04
C THR A 189 -0.87 -2.25 -11.80
N ALA A 190 0.03 -2.55 -12.72
CA ALA A 190 1.42 -2.15 -12.68
C ALA A 190 1.87 -1.61 -14.03
N ILE A 191 2.79 -0.66 -13.99
CA ILE A 191 3.41 -0.04 -15.16
C ILE A 191 4.87 0.33 -14.83
N THR A 192 5.72 0.44 -15.82
CA THR A 192 7.08 0.94 -15.65
C THR A 192 7.09 2.43 -15.35
N TRP A 193 8.09 2.90 -14.59
CA TRP A 193 8.15 4.27 -14.10
C TRP A 193 8.14 5.33 -15.20
N ASP A 194 8.78 5.06 -16.33
CA ASP A 194 8.85 5.94 -17.50
C ASP A 194 7.49 6.18 -18.18
N ARG A 195 6.53 5.29 -17.96
CA ARG A 195 5.21 5.32 -18.55
C ARG A 195 4.11 5.69 -17.56
N PHE A 196 4.45 5.85 -16.29
CA PHE A 196 3.45 6.02 -15.22
C PHE A 196 2.57 7.26 -15.44
N GLU A 197 3.16 8.41 -15.75
CA GLU A 197 2.40 9.66 -15.87
C GLU A 197 1.35 9.58 -16.97
N SER A 198 1.74 9.20 -18.19
CA SER A 198 0.81 9.07 -19.30
C SER A 198 -0.26 8.01 -19.05
N PHE A 199 0.12 6.91 -18.44
CA PHE A 199 -0.81 5.85 -18.05
C PHE A 199 -1.83 6.33 -17.00
N TYR A 200 -1.38 7.00 -15.94
CA TYR A 200 -2.26 7.54 -14.89
C TYR A 200 -3.29 8.51 -15.47
N GLN A 201 -2.86 9.42 -16.34
CA GLN A 201 -3.74 10.38 -16.99
C GLN A 201 -4.76 9.69 -17.88
N SER A 202 -4.32 8.76 -18.74
CA SER A 202 -5.21 8.00 -19.63
C SER A 202 -6.25 7.19 -18.85
N VAL A 203 -5.83 6.50 -17.79
CA VAL A 203 -6.75 5.73 -16.93
C VAL A 203 -7.82 6.64 -16.32
N LYS A 204 -7.41 7.80 -15.76
CA LYS A 204 -8.37 8.75 -15.17
C LYS A 204 -9.38 9.26 -16.19
N GLU A 205 -8.96 9.57 -17.40
CA GLU A 205 -9.82 10.05 -18.47
C GLU A 205 -10.77 8.96 -18.96
N ASP A 206 -10.24 7.76 -19.28
CA ASP A 206 -11.00 6.67 -19.86
C ASP A 206 -12.04 6.10 -18.90
N VAL A 207 -11.66 5.88 -17.64
CA VAL A 207 -12.59 5.40 -16.60
C VAL A 207 -13.67 6.44 -16.33
N THR A 208 -13.29 7.72 -16.21
CA THR A 208 -14.28 8.80 -16.02
C THR A 208 -15.25 8.86 -17.18
N ARG A 209 -14.76 8.76 -18.42
CA ARG A 209 -15.58 8.75 -19.62
C ARG A 209 -16.52 7.53 -19.69
N ALA A 210 -15.99 6.35 -19.34
CA ALA A 210 -16.77 5.12 -19.34
C ALA A 210 -17.90 5.15 -18.31
N ILE A 211 -17.61 5.58 -17.08
CA ILE A 211 -18.62 5.70 -16.01
C ILE A 211 -19.66 6.76 -16.37
N THR A 212 -19.23 7.93 -16.85
CA THR A 212 -20.17 8.98 -17.26
C THR A 212 -21.10 8.52 -18.38
N ARG A 213 -20.57 7.77 -19.36
CA ARG A 213 -21.38 7.19 -20.44
C ARG A 213 -22.40 6.18 -19.92
N ALA A 214 -22.00 5.32 -18.98
CA ALA A 214 -22.84 4.25 -18.47
C ALA A 214 -23.92 4.74 -17.49
N THR A 215 -23.62 5.77 -16.69
CA THR A 215 -24.46 6.19 -15.56
C THR A 215 -25.07 7.58 -15.71
N GLY A 216 -24.56 8.40 -16.62
CA GLY A 216 -24.89 9.82 -16.71
C GLY A 216 -24.32 10.67 -15.57
N GLN A 217 -23.55 10.07 -14.66
CA GLN A 217 -22.98 10.71 -13.47
C GLN A 217 -21.48 10.91 -13.60
N LYS A 218 -20.98 11.97 -12.94
CA LYS A 218 -19.54 12.22 -12.89
C LYS A 218 -18.86 11.24 -11.93
N ALA A 219 -17.88 10.49 -12.44
CA ALA A 219 -17.06 9.62 -11.60
C ALA A 219 -16.13 10.43 -10.68
N ARG A 220 -15.80 9.85 -9.54
CA ARG A 220 -14.69 10.27 -8.69
C ARG A 220 -13.65 9.17 -8.68
N LEU A 221 -12.46 9.46 -9.15
CA LEU A 221 -11.33 8.55 -9.15
C LEU A 221 -10.24 9.08 -8.22
N SER A 222 -9.65 8.16 -7.49
CA SER A 222 -8.44 8.39 -6.69
C SER A 222 -7.41 7.31 -7.00
N CYS A 223 -6.15 7.56 -6.66
CA CYS A 223 -5.05 6.63 -6.87
C CYS A 223 -4.17 6.56 -5.62
N ARG A 224 -3.76 5.36 -5.28
CA ARG A 224 -2.81 5.08 -4.22
C ARG A 224 -1.84 3.96 -4.62
#